data_dc112fd8691ae73bf7a5222b8cccbdb7
#
_entry.id   dc112fd8691ae73bf7a5222b8cccbdb7
#
_cell.length_a   1.000
_cell.length_b   1.000
_cell.length_c   1.000
_cell.angle_alpha   90.00
_cell.angle_beta   90.00
_cell.angle_gamma   90.00
#
_symmetry.space_group_name_H-M   'P 1'
#
loop_
_entity.id
_entity.type
_entity.pdbx_description
1 polymer ?
#
loop_
_entity_poly.entity_id
_entity_poly.type
_entity_poly.pdbx_seq_one_letter_code
_entity_poly.pdbx_strand_id
1 'polypeptide(L)'
;YESLLTPETVFQLTPSSLAAMMDSQSADEGAVGKLITSDRWYFAASLPNEAAERLREGGTALLRFTGDFSQDVDMRVEQVGPTEGEVTLVVFSSDRYLARTTLLRHQTAELIFESFSGLRVPKEAVRMIKSTQKDEETGEEREVSKLGVYVLVAGRAEFKGIQVVTEGGDYYVVK
;
A
#
# COMPACT_ATOMS: atom_id res chain seq x y z
N TYR A 1 12.52 -8.29 -23.78
CA TYR A 1 12.47 -7.17 -22.86
C TYR A 1 13.85 -6.80 -22.29
N GLU A 2 14.72 -7.76 -22.00
CA GLU A 2 16.01 -7.51 -21.37
C GLU A 2 16.97 -6.66 -22.22
N SER A 3 16.83 -6.71 -23.52
CA SER A 3 17.58 -5.84 -24.44
C SER A 3 17.01 -4.41 -24.53
N LEU A 4 15.76 -4.22 -24.10
CA LEU A 4 15.04 -2.95 -24.17
C LEU A 4 14.96 -2.23 -22.84
N LEU A 5 14.89 -2.99 -21.73
CA LEU A 5 14.79 -2.46 -20.37
C LEU A 5 16.10 -2.68 -19.61
N THR A 6 16.92 -1.67 -19.60
CA THR A 6 18.12 -1.59 -18.75
C THR A 6 17.86 -0.65 -17.58
N PRO A 7 18.71 -0.64 -16.53
CA PRO A 7 18.61 0.34 -15.46
C PRO A 7 18.62 1.79 -15.94
N GLU A 8 19.25 2.06 -17.09
CA GLU A 8 19.33 3.42 -17.66
C GLU A 8 18.07 3.77 -18.47
N THR A 9 17.51 2.80 -19.21
CA THR A 9 16.36 3.05 -20.08
C THR A 9 15.04 3.06 -19.32
N VAL A 10 14.95 2.43 -18.16
CA VAL A 10 13.72 2.42 -17.33
C VAL A 10 13.28 3.84 -16.94
N PHE A 11 14.23 4.75 -16.75
CA PHE A 11 13.95 6.15 -16.43
C PHE A 11 13.54 7.03 -17.61
N GLN A 12 13.63 6.47 -18.84
CA GLN A 12 13.21 7.16 -20.07
C GLN A 12 11.83 6.70 -20.55
N LEU A 13 11.19 5.78 -19.84
CA LEU A 13 9.87 5.29 -20.18
C LEU A 13 8.82 6.40 -20.05
N THR A 14 7.77 6.25 -20.84
CA THR A 14 6.52 6.99 -20.72
C THR A 14 5.36 6.00 -20.51
N PRO A 15 4.20 6.43 -20.03
CA PRO A 15 3.04 5.55 -19.93
C PRO A 15 2.70 4.81 -21.22
N SER A 16 2.75 5.51 -22.35
CA SER A 16 2.47 4.94 -23.67
C SER A 16 3.54 3.94 -24.10
N SER A 17 4.83 4.23 -23.84
CA SER A 17 5.92 3.29 -24.18
C SER A 17 5.87 2.03 -23.31
N LEU A 18 5.53 2.16 -22.03
CA LEU A 18 5.33 1.02 -21.14
C LEU A 18 4.17 0.13 -21.63
N ALA A 19 3.04 0.73 -21.99
CA ALA A 19 1.88 0.00 -22.52
C ALA A 19 2.24 -0.74 -23.82
N ALA A 20 2.93 -0.08 -24.77
CA ALA A 20 3.38 -0.72 -26.00
C ALA A 20 4.34 -1.89 -25.76
N MET A 21 5.21 -1.78 -24.76
CA MET A 21 6.08 -2.88 -24.36
C MET A 21 5.29 -4.05 -23.77
N MET A 22 4.27 -3.81 -22.97
CA MET A 22 3.43 -4.86 -22.39
C MET A 22 2.68 -5.65 -23.47
N ASP A 23 2.27 -5.01 -24.55
CA ASP A 23 1.58 -5.64 -25.67
C ASP A 23 2.54 -6.38 -26.61
N SER A 24 3.84 -6.09 -26.58
CA SER A 24 4.81 -6.72 -27.45
C SER A 24 5.24 -8.09 -26.91
N GLN A 25 5.08 -9.14 -27.70
CA GLN A 25 5.66 -10.46 -27.47
C GLN A 25 7.06 -10.50 -28.06
N SER A 26 8.06 -10.10 -27.30
CA SER A 26 9.46 -10.29 -27.69
C SER A 26 10.02 -11.54 -27.03
N ALA A 27 10.16 -12.62 -27.78
CA ALA A 27 10.98 -13.75 -27.37
C ALA A 27 12.40 -13.50 -27.87
N ASP A 28 13.37 -13.47 -26.96
CA ASP A 28 14.79 -13.51 -27.34
C ASP A 28 15.10 -14.95 -27.77
N GLU A 29 14.92 -15.25 -29.07
CA GLU A 29 15.26 -16.53 -29.67
C GLU A 29 16.79 -16.66 -29.70
N GLY A 30 17.37 -17.32 -28.70
CA GLY A 30 18.80 -17.60 -28.66
C GLY A 30 19.52 -17.19 -27.36
N ALA A 31 18.84 -16.57 -26.41
CA ALA A 31 19.43 -16.29 -25.11
C ALA A 31 19.67 -17.59 -24.33
N VAL A 32 20.94 -17.87 -23.99
CA VAL A 32 21.34 -19.07 -23.23
C VAL A 32 21.19 -18.84 -21.73
N GLY A 33 21.12 -17.59 -21.29
CA GLY A 33 21.02 -17.25 -19.89
C GLY A 33 20.99 -15.74 -19.65
N LYS A 34 20.80 -15.36 -18.40
CA LYS A 34 20.78 -13.98 -17.95
C LYS A 34 21.84 -13.77 -16.87
N LEU A 35 22.74 -12.83 -17.10
CA LEU A 35 23.70 -12.38 -16.09
C LEU A 35 23.14 -11.17 -15.35
N ILE A 36 23.03 -11.27 -14.04
CA ILE A 36 22.59 -10.19 -13.17
C ILE A 36 23.82 -9.47 -12.65
N THR A 37 23.95 -8.19 -12.98
CA THR A 37 25.10 -7.36 -12.63
C THR A 37 24.80 -6.32 -11.55
N SER A 38 23.52 -6.22 -11.11
CA SER A 38 23.05 -5.29 -10.07
C SER A 38 22.40 -6.05 -8.93
N ASP A 39 22.54 -5.56 -7.72
CA ASP A 39 21.82 -6.01 -6.53
C ASP A 39 20.40 -5.45 -6.43
N ARG A 40 20.02 -4.58 -7.38
CA ARG A 40 18.75 -3.86 -7.40
C ARG A 40 17.95 -4.20 -8.65
N TRP A 41 16.64 -4.33 -8.46
CA TRP A 41 15.67 -4.48 -9.53
C TRP A 41 14.67 -3.32 -9.53
N TYR A 42 14.06 -3.09 -10.68
CA TYR A 42 13.15 -1.98 -10.91
C TYR A 42 11.77 -2.49 -11.30
N PHE A 43 10.75 -1.74 -10.88
CA PHE A 43 9.36 -1.96 -11.25
C PHE A 43 8.77 -0.64 -11.75
N ALA A 44 8.42 -0.59 -13.02
CA ALA A 44 7.75 0.55 -13.63
C ALA A 44 6.25 0.30 -13.72
N ALA A 45 5.45 1.26 -13.30
CA ALA A 45 4.00 1.17 -13.34
C ALA A 45 3.37 2.50 -13.74
N SER A 46 2.26 2.44 -14.51
CA SER A 46 1.40 3.58 -14.77
C SER A 46 0.33 3.65 -13.68
N LEU A 47 0.32 4.74 -12.93
CA LEU A 47 -0.62 4.99 -11.84
C LEU A 47 -1.59 6.11 -12.20
N PRO A 48 -2.83 6.12 -11.68
CA PRO A 48 -3.68 7.29 -11.73
C PRO A 48 -2.96 8.51 -11.11
N ASN A 49 -3.17 9.70 -11.68
CA ASN A 49 -2.48 10.92 -11.23
C ASN A 49 -2.65 11.17 -9.73
N GLU A 50 -3.86 10.98 -9.18
CA GLU A 50 -4.13 11.12 -7.74
C GLU A 50 -3.28 10.21 -6.87
N ALA A 51 -2.99 9.00 -7.34
CA ALA A 51 -2.14 8.06 -6.62
C ALA A 51 -0.66 8.46 -6.73
N ALA A 52 -0.23 8.91 -7.89
CA ALA A 52 1.14 9.36 -8.12
C ALA A 52 1.49 10.63 -7.34
N GLU A 53 0.57 11.58 -7.19
CA GLU A 53 0.73 12.82 -6.40
C GLU A 53 1.02 12.57 -4.92
N ARG A 54 0.59 11.41 -4.40
CA ARG A 54 0.86 10.99 -3.01
C ARG A 54 2.26 10.44 -2.81
N LEU A 55 2.98 10.15 -3.88
CA LEU A 55 4.33 9.62 -3.86
C LEU A 55 5.36 10.75 -3.91
N ARG A 56 6.51 10.50 -3.34
CA ARG A 56 7.66 11.42 -3.38
C ARG A 56 8.90 10.66 -3.81
N GLU A 57 9.63 11.20 -4.78
CA GLU A 57 10.93 10.66 -5.18
C GLU A 57 11.87 10.57 -3.97
N GLY A 58 12.58 9.47 -3.87
CA GLY A 58 13.42 9.14 -2.74
C GLY A 58 12.68 8.58 -1.52
N GLY A 59 11.34 8.63 -1.50
CA GLY A 59 10.50 8.03 -0.46
C GLY A 59 10.39 6.51 -0.59
N THR A 60 9.69 5.89 0.36
CA THR A 60 9.37 4.46 0.36
C THR A 60 7.87 4.26 0.18
N ALA A 61 7.50 3.32 -0.66
CA ALA A 61 6.13 2.88 -0.87
C ALA A 61 6.03 1.36 -0.64
N LEU A 62 4.94 0.92 -0.02
CA LEU A 62 4.66 -0.49 0.17
C LEU A 62 3.85 -1.00 -1.04
N LEU A 63 4.43 -1.92 -1.80
CA LEU A 63 3.77 -2.59 -2.91
C LEU A 63 3.45 -4.03 -2.52
N ARG A 64 2.18 -4.40 -2.65
CA ARG A 64 1.70 -5.77 -2.50
C ARG A 64 1.59 -6.40 -3.87
N PHE A 65 2.51 -7.26 -4.20
CA PHE A 65 2.46 -8.03 -5.43
C PHE A 65 1.48 -9.20 -5.30
N THR A 66 0.72 -9.44 -6.37
CA THR A 66 -0.24 -10.53 -6.47
C THR A 66 0.08 -11.43 -7.66
N GLY A 67 -0.23 -12.71 -7.60
CA GLY A 67 0.09 -13.67 -8.64
C GLY A 67 1.32 -14.52 -8.32
N ASP A 68 2.20 -14.73 -9.30
CA ASP A 68 3.37 -15.62 -9.16
C ASP A 68 4.38 -15.15 -8.10
N PHE A 69 4.43 -13.87 -7.87
CA PHE A 69 5.22 -13.25 -6.81
C PHE A 69 4.29 -12.56 -5.80
N SER A 70 3.75 -13.33 -4.88
CA SER A 70 2.85 -12.83 -3.84
C SER A 70 3.65 -12.41 -2.60
N GLN A 71 4.03 -11.14 -2.54
CA GLN A 71 4.83 -10.55 -1.46
C GLN A 71 4.50 -9.07 -1.27
N ASP A 72 4.58 -8.62 -0.02
CA ASP A 72 4.62 -7.21 0.33
C ASP A 72 6.08 -6.75 0.32
N VAL A 73 6.39 -5.72 -0.47
CA VAL A 73 7.75 -5.22 -0.66
C VAL A 73 7.79 -3.72 -0.43
N ASP A 74 8.63 -3.29 0.51
CA ASP A 74 8.99 -1.87 0.62
C ASP A 74 9.91 -1.51 -0.54
N MET A 75 9.44 -0.64 -1.41
CA MET A 75 10.19 -0.19 -2.57
C MET A 75 10.48 1.30 -2.49
N ARG A 76 11.67 1.69 -2.92
CA ARG A 76 12.04 3.07 -3.06
C ARG A 76 11.39 3.66 -4.31
N VAL A 77 10.81 4.84 -4.19
CA VAL A 77 10.32 5.63 -5.32
C VAL A 77 11.52 6.32 -5.95
N GLU A 78 11.89 5.92 -7.15
CA GLU A 78 13.06 6.49 -7.85
C GLU A 78 12.66 7.66 -8.74
N GLN A 79 11.50 7.58 -9.40
CA GLN A 79 11.01 8.62 -10.29
C GLN A 79 9.48 8.67 -10.28
N VAL A 80 8.92 9.88 -10.32
CA VAL A 80 7.49 10.15 -10.50
C VAL A 80 7.32 11.02 -11.76
N GLY A 81 6.71 10.48 -12.81
CA GLY A 81 6.56 11.10 -14.14
C GLY A 81 7.39 10.37 -15.18
N PRO A 82 7.15 10.63 -16.46
CA PRO A 82 6.23 11.62 -17.05
C PRO A 82 4.74 11.25 -16.90
N THR A 83 3.89 12.28 -17.07
CA THR A 83 2.43 12.16 -17.07
C THR A 83 1.88 12.22 -18.48
N GLU A 84 0.97 11.32 -18.82
CA GLU A 84 0.23 11.30 -20.09
C GLU A 84 -1.26 11.10 -19.78
N GLY A 85 -2.06 12.14 -20.01
CA GLY A 85 -3.49 12.11 -19.71
C GLY A 85 -3.79 11.93 -18.23
N GLU A 86 -4.47 10.85 -17.87
CA GLU A 86 -4.89 10.56 -16.49
C GLU A 86 -3.90 9.65 -15.72
N VAL A 87 -2.78 9.30 -16.35
CA VAL A 87 -1.80 8.39 -15.75
C VAL A 87 -0.40 8.99 -15.72
N THR A 88 0.31 8.69 -14.67
CA THR A 88 1.70 9.06 -14.41
C THR A 88 2.54 7.79 -14.29
N LEU A 89 3.66 7.75 -15.01
CA LEU A 89 4.63 6.68 -14.84
C LEU A 89 5.34 6.84 -13.50
N VAL A 90 5.51 5.74 -12.78
CA VAL A 90 6.31 5.71 -11.56
C VAL A 90 7.29 4.55 -11.64
N VAL A 91 8.54 4.82 -11.30
CA VAL A 91 9.60 3.82 -11.22
C VAL A 91 9.95 3.56 -9.76
N PHE A 92 9.85 2.31 -9.38
CA PHE A 92 10.22 1.81 -8.06
C PHE A 92 11.46 0.95 -8.13
N SER A 93 12.22 0.86 -7.04
CA SER A 93 13.35 -0.06 -6.92
C SER A 93 13.37 -0.78 -5.60
N SER A 94 13.96 -1.98 -5.57
CA SER A 94 14.23 -2.73 -4.34
C SER A 94 15.46 -3.62 -4.53
N ASP A 95 16.16 -3.89 -3.45
CA ASP A 95 17.23 -4.89 -3.34
C ASP A 95 16.73 -6.23 -2.77
N ARG A 96 15.47 -6.24 -2.30
CA ARG A 96 14.86 -7.45 -1.71
C ARG A 96 14.35 -8.38 -2.79
N TYR A 97 14.39 -9.67 -2.52
CA TYR A 97 13.84 -10.74 -3.36
C TYR A 97 14.41 -10.83 -4.78
N LEU A 98 15.58 -10.28 -5.07
CA LEU A 98 16.19 -10.24 -6.40
C LEU A 98 16.16 -11.61 -7.10
N ALA A 99 16.57 -12.68 -6.42
CA ALA A 99 16.58 -14.03 -6.99
C ALA A 99 15.17 -14.54 -7.41
N ARG A 100 14.10 -14.02 -6.81
CA ARG A 100 12.73 -14.42 -7.12
C ARG A 100 12.11 -13.55 -8.21
N THR A 101 12.62 -12.34 -8.41
CA THR A 101 12.07 -11.37 -9.36
C THR A 101 12.76 -11.40 -10.73
N THR A 102 13.92 -12.01 -10.83
CA THR A 102 14.77 -11.99 -12.04
C THR A 102 14.12 -12.55 -13.31
N LEU A 103 13.20 -13.49 -13.16
CA LEU A 103 12.47 -14.10 -14.28
C LEU A 103 11.07 -13.52 -14.49
N LEU A 104 10.63 -12.64 -13.59
CA LEU A 104 9.34 -12.00 -13.70
C LEU A 104 9.37 -10.90 -14.77
N ARG A 105 8.22 -10.68 -15.41
CA ARG A 105 8.06 -9.65 -16.44
C ARG A 105 6.90 -8.73 -16.09
N HIS A 106 5.70 -9.22 -16.28
CA HIS A 106 4.49 -8.48 -15.96
C HIS A 106 3.99 -8.92 -14.61
N GLN A 107 3.85 -8.00 -13.70
CA GLN A 107 3.32 -8.26 -12.37
C GLN A 107 2.26 -7.23 -12.03
N THR A 108 1.23 -7.68 -11.35
CA THR A 108 0.23 -6.80 -10.76
C THR A 108 0.62 -6.52 -9.32
N ALA A 109 0.56 -5.25 -8.94
CA ALA A 109 0.80 -4.84 -7.57
C ALA A 109 -0.25 -3.84 -7.11
N GLU A 110 -0.60 -3.91 -5.83
CA GLU A 110 -1.41 -2.92 -5.14
C GLU A 110 -0.48 -1.96 -4.41
N LEU A 111 -0.69 -0.66 -4.60
CA LEU A 111 0.04 0.38 -3.87
C LEU A 111 -0.67 0.65 -2.55
N ILE A 112 0.01 0.39 -1.44
CA ILE A 112 -0.53 0.53 -0.10
C ILE A 112 -0.04 1.85 0.49
N PHE A 113 -0.92 2.83 0.59
CA PHE A 113 -0.60 4.14 1.17
C PHE A 113 -0.68 4.16 2.69
N GLU A 114 -1.63 3.40 3.24
CA GLU A 114 -1.90 3.39 4.67
C GLU A 114 -2.25 1.98 5.12
N SER A 115 -1.65 1.56 6.23
CA SER A 115 -1.94 0.30 6.88
C SER A 115 -2.34 0.56 8.33
N PHE A 116 -3.54 0.12 8.69
CA PHE A 116 -4.05 0.27 10.05
C PHE A 116 -4.18 -1.11 10.70
N SER A 117 -3.73 -1.19 11.95
CA SER A 117 -3.87 -2.38 12.79
C SER A 117 -4.86 -2.13 13.90
N GLY A 118 -5.83 -3.03 14.06
CA GLY A 118 -6.85 -2.95 15.09
C GLY A 118 -7.95 -3.97 14.88
N LEU A 119 -8.98 -3.89 15.73
CA LEU A 119 -10.18 -4.72 15.59
C LEU A 119 -11.19 -4.02 14.67
N ARG A 120 -11.76 -4.78 13.75
CA ARG A 120 -12.88 -4.29 12.93
C ARG A 120 -14.18 -4.42 13.70
N VAL A 121 -14.86 -3.29 13.87
CA VAL A 121 -16.14 -3.21 14.58
C VAL A 121 -17.19 -2.61 13.64
N PRO A 122 -18.33 -3.26 13.41
CA PRO A 122 -19.41 -2.69 12.63
C PRO A 122 -19.86 -1.35 13.22
N LYS A 123 -20.13 -0.36 12.38
CA LYS A 123 -20.63 0.96 12.84
C LYS A 123 -21.89 0.85 13.68
N GLU A 124 -22.76 -0.09 13.33
CA GLU A 124 -24.00 -0.37 14.03
C GLU A 124 -23.80 -0.88 15.47
N ALA A 125 -22.65 -1.48 15.79
CA ALA A 125 -22.34 -1.96 17.12
C ALA A 125 -21.78 -0.89 18.04
N VAL A 126 -21.35 0.23 17.49
CA VAL A 126 -20.75 1.33 18.26
C VAL A 126 -21.83 2.15 18.96
N ARG A 127 -21.63 2.44 20.23
CA ARG A 127 -22.53 3.24 21.06
C ARG A 127 -21.76 4.34 21.75
N MET A 128 -22.44 5.44 21.95
CA MET A 128 -21.96 6.55 22.77
C MET A 128 -22.73 6.54 24.09
N ILE A 129 -22.00 6.43 25.20
CA ILE A 129 -22.58 6.56 26.53
C ILE A 129 -22.08 7.83 27.18
N LYS A 130 -22.96 8.47 27.95
CA LYS A 130 -22.58 9.56 28.83
C LYS A 130 -22.16 8.96 30.15
N SER A 131 -21.01 9.34 30.66
CA SER A 131 -20.45 8.92 31.93
C SER A 131 -20.01 10.15 32.70
N THR A 132 -20.36 10.23 33.96
CA THR A 132 -19.86 11.26 34.87
C THR A 132 -18.47 10.86 35.33
N GLN A 133 -17.47 11.66 35.05
CA GLN A 133 -16.11 11.46 35.55
C GLN A 133 -15.80 12.57 36.55
N LYS A 134 -15.34 12.16 37.73
CA LYS A 134 -14.91 13.10 38.76
C LYS A 134 -13.45 13.44 38.50
N ASP A 135 -13.16 14.72 38.43
CA ASP A 135 -11.79 15.21 38.31
C ASP A 135 -11.08 14.98 39.66
N GLU A 136 -9.94 14.30 39.60
CA GLU A 136 -9.21 13.92 40.82
C GLU A 136 -8.56 15.12 41.54
N GLU A 137 -8.28 16.22 40.81
CA GLU A 137 -7.64 17.41 41.37
C GLU A 137 -8.66 18.44 41.87
N THR A 138 -9.77 18.63 41.16
CA THR A 138 -10.75 19.67 41.51
C THR A 138 -12.01 19.15 42.21
N GLY A 139 -12.25 17.82 42.13
CA GLY A 139 -13.43 17.18 42.69
C GLY A 139 -14.73 17.47 41.91
N GLU A 140 -14.66 18.19 40.79
CA GLU A 140 -15.80 18.53 39.98
C GLU A 140 -16.25 17.34 39.11
N GLU A 141 -17.54 17.14 38.98
CA GLU A 141 -18.15 16.14 38.10
C GLU A 141 -18.34 16.73 36.72
N ARG A 142 -17.72 16.08 35.71
CA ARG A 142 -17.89 16.43 34.30
C ARG A 142 -18.56 15.29 33.54
N GLU A 143 -19.59 15.63 32.76
CA GLU A 143 -20.13 14.67 31.77
C GLU A 143 -19.13 14.43 30.67
N VAL A 144 -18.69 13.19 30.52
CA VAL A 144 -17.80 12.75 29.45
C VAL A 144 -18.55 11.73 28.59
N SER A 145 -18.60 12.00 27.29
CA SER A 145 -19.14 11.04 26.32
C SER A 145 -18.04 10.03 25.96
N LYS A 146 -18.32 8.74 26.17
CA LYS A 146 -17.41 7.65 25.81
C LYS A 146 -17.98 6.85 24.67
N LEU A 147 -17.17 6.67 23.62
CA LEU A 147 -17.47 5.78 22.51
C LEU A 147 -17.05 4.36 22.87
N GLY A 148 -17.89 3.38 22.57
CA GLY A 148 -17.56 1.99 22.91
C GLY A 148 -18.53 0.99 22.29
N VAL A 149 -18.31 -0.25 22.65
CA VAL A 149 -19.13 -1.40 22.22
C VAL A 149 -19.53 -2.25 23.41
N TYR A 150 -20.64 -2.95 23.29
CA TYR A 150 -21.00 -3.99 24.23
C TYR A 150 -20.40 -5.33 23.77
N VAL A 151 -19.64 -5.95 24.63
CA VAL A 151 -19.07 -7.29 24.43
C VAL A 151 -19.67 -8.27 25.41
N LEU A 152 -19.86 -9.52 24.97
CA LEU A 152 -20.39 -10.56 25.83
C LEU A 152 -19.22 -11.22 26.59
N VAL A 153 -19.13 -11.00 27.89
CA VAL A 153 -18.13 -11.60 28.76
C VAL A 153 -18.83 -12.50 29.78
N ALA A 154 -18.52 -13.79 29.76
CA ALA A 154 -19.15 -14.78 30.67
C ALA A 154 -20.67 -14.70 30.71
N GLY A 155 -21.33 -14.45 29.57
CA GLY A 155 -22.79 -14.36 29.45
C GLY A 155 -23.39 -13.01 29.86
N ARG A 156 -22.57 -12.00 30.20
CA ARG A 156 -23.02 -10.65 30.55
C ARG A 156 -22.52 -9.63 29.53
N ALA A 157 -23.37 -8.68 29.17
CA ALA A 157 -23.00 -7.57 28.30
C ALA A 157 -22.19 -6.54 29.10
N GLU A 158 -20.94 -6.33 28.72
CA GLU A 158 -20.06 -5.31 29.28
C GLU A 158 -19.76 -4.24 28.24
N PHE A 159 -19.84 -2.96 28.65
CA PHE A 159 -19.40 -1.85 27.82
C PHE A 159 -17.88 -1.74 27.85
N LYS A 160 -17.26 -1.76 26.67
CA LYS A 160 -15.82 -1.51 26.49
C LYS A 160 -15.63 -0.24 25.67
N GLY A 161 -14.92 0.72 26.24
CA GLY A 161 -14.49 1.92 25.52
C GLY A 161 -13.58 1.54 24.37
N ILE A 162 -13.71 2.24 23.26
CA ILE A 162 -12.88 2.05 22.05
C ILE A 162 -12.26 3.37 21.61
N GLN A 163 -11.09 3.28 20.99
CA GLN A 163 -10.48 4.39 20.27
C GLN A 163 -10.54 4.09 18.78
N VAL A 164 -11.21 4.94 18.01
CA VAL A 164 -11.27 4.80 16.55
C VAL A 164 -9.92 5.18 15.97
N VAL A 165 -9.34 4.27 15.19
CA VAL A 165 -8.09 4.45 14.46
C VAL A 165 -8.37 4.96 13.05
N THR A 166 -9.34 4.33 12.37
CA THR A 166 -9.79 4.74 11.04
C THR A 166 -11.21 4.25 10.79
N GLU A 167 -11.85 4.85 9.81
CA GLU A 167 -13.21 4.55 9.38
C GLU A 167 -13.18 3.85 8.01
N GLY A 168 -13.87 2.72 7.89
CA GLY A 168 -14.18 2.05 6.63
C GLY A 168 -15.60 2.35 6.17
N GLY A 169 -16.08 1.66 5.12
CA GLY A 169 -17.44 1.82 4.62
C GLY A 169 -18.51 1.58 5.70
N ASP A 170 -18.57 0.37 6.23
CA ASP A 170 -19.56 -0.11 7.21
C ASP A 170 -18.97 -0.45 8.58
N TYR A 171 -17.68 -0.19 8.81
CA TYR A 171 -16.97 -0.52 10.04
C TYR A 171 -16.00 0.57 10.48
N TYR A 172 -15.61 0.52 11.75
CA TYR A 172 -14.45 1.21 12.30
C TYR A 172 -13.32 0.22 12.57
N VAL A 173 -12.06 0.66 12.39
CA VAL A 173 -10.89 -0.02 12.96
C VAL A 173 -10.61 0.64 14.31
N VAL A 174 -10.60 -0.15 15.38
CA VAL A 174 -10.48 0.36 16.76
C VAL A 174 -9.38 -0.34 17.55
N LYS A 175 -8.93 0.35 18.58
CA LYS A 175 -8.05 -0.18 19.64
C LYS A 175 -8.75 -0.11 20.98
#